data_36b929dd4b6e5e34876b46ff9fec0c74
#
_entry.id   36b929dd4b6e5e34876b46ff9fec0c74
#
_cell.length_a   1.000
_cell.length_b   1.000
_cell.length_c   1.000
_cell.angle_alpha   90.00
_cell.angle_beta   90.00
_cell.angle_gamma   90.00
#
_symmetry.space_group_name_H-M   'P 1'
#
loop_
_entity.id
_entity.type
_entity.pdbx_description
1 polymer ?
#
loop_
_entity_poly.entity_id
_entity_poly.type
_entity_poly.pdbx_seq_one_letter_code
_entity_poly.pdbx_strand_id
1 'polypeptide(L)'
;LVGSEMCIRDSIISDTENFTLNYTCPYEDIEEISGYLKQQLEERRREEIARRQACVGPHRDDIEFKINGLDAVKFASQGQQRTIVLSLKLSELEIIKAKTGFSPILLLDDVLAELDETRQNYLLKSIEDDTQTIITSVDTVLFEDEFLKDVIIYKIEAGRIAE
;
A
#
# COMPACT_ATOMS: atom_id res chain seq x y z
N LEU A 1 -14.86 1.74 2.52
CA LEU A 1 -13.64 1.25 1.82
C LEU A 1 -13.91 0.61 0.43
N VAL A 2 -15.11 0.67 -0.15
CA VAL A 2 -15.47 -0.20 -1.30
C VAL A 2 -15.45 0.51 -2.67
N GLY A 3 -15.24 1.80 -2.73
CA GLY A 3 -15.44 2.55 -4.00
C GLY A 3 -14.17 2.97 -4.74
N SER A 4 -13.20 3.55 -4.07
CA SER A 4 -11.96 4.09 -4.68
C SER A 4 -10.87 3.05 -4.86
N GLU A 5 -10.83 2.05 -3.99
CA GLU A 5 -9.86 0.94 -4.03
C GLU A 5 -9.99 0.09 -5.30
N MET A 6 -11.19 0.03 -5.85
CA MET A 6 -11.47 -0.78 -7.06
C MET A 6 -10.83 -0.17 -8.31
N CYS A 7 -10.76 1.16 -8.42
CA CYS A 7 -10.21 1.84 -9.60
C CYS A 7 -8.67 1.76 -9.66
N ILE A 8 -7.99 1.90 -8.53
CA ILE A 8 -6.51 1.81 -8.46
C ILE A 8 -6.08 0.36 -8.71
N ARG A 9 -6.83 -0.60 -8.18
CA ARG A 9 -6.61 -2.03 -8.37
C ARG A 9 -6.64 -2.45 -9.83
N ASP A 10 -7.68 -2.02 -10.57
CA ASP A 10 -7.96 -2.52 -11.93
C ASP A 10 -6.95 -2.00 -12.97
N SER A 11 -6.23 -0.94 -12.65
CA SER A 11 -5.30 -0.29 -13.58
C SER A 11 -3.82 -0.63 -13.37
N ILE A 12 -3.40 -1.04 -12.16
CA ILE A 12 -2.00 -1.45 -11.89
C ILE A 12 -1.79 -2.94 -12.14
N ILE A 13 -2.84 -3.73 -11.93
CA ILE A 13 -2.86 -5.16 -12.21
C ILE A 13 -3.42 -5.31 -13.62
N SER A 14 -2.74 -6.04 -14.49
CA SER A 14 -3.14 -6.20 -15.89
C SER A 14 -4.59 -6.68 -16.00
N ASP A 15 -5.30 -6.30 -17.07
CA ASP A 15 -6.70 -6.73 -17.38
C ASP A 15 -6.92 -8.25 -17.34
N THR A 16 -5.83 -9.02 -17.27
CA THR A 16 -5.86 -10.49 -17.25
C THR A 16 -5.77 -11.08 -15.85
N GLU A 17 -5.53 -10.27 -14.81
CA GLU A 17 -5.36 -10.74 -13.44
C GLU A 17 -6.53 -10.33 -12.55
N ASN A 18 -7.21 -11.32 -11.97
CA ASN A 18 -8.26 -11.06 -10.98
C ASN A 18 -7.65 -10.99 -9.58
N PHE A 19 -7.56 -9.78 -9.06
CA PHE A 19 -7.08 -9.53 -7.70
C PHE A 19 -8.24 -9.44 -6.71
N THR A 20 -8.11 -10.14 -5.58
CA THR A 20 -9.06 -10.05 -4.48
C THR A 20 -8.33 -9.82 -3.16
N LEU A 21 -8.93 -8.97 -2.33
CA LEU A 21 -8.49 -8.66 -0.98
C LEU A 21 -9.60 -9.05 -0.01
N ASN A 22 -9.30 -9.92 0.94
CA ASN A 22 -10.23 -10.34 1.98
C ASN A 22 -9.68 -9.97 3.35
N TYR A 23 -10.43 -9.20 4.11
CA TYR A 23 -10.13 -8.97 5.52
C TYR A 23 -10.58 -10.19 6.32
N THR A 24 -9.68 -10.75 7.11
CA THR A 24 -9.92 -11.95 7.90
C THR A 24 -9.83 -11.64 9.38
N CYS A 25 -10.92 -11.80 10.09
CA CYS A 25 -10.97 -11.63 11.54
C CYS A 25 -11.79 -12.74 12.19
N PRO A 26 -11.51 -13.11 13.46
CA PRO A 26 -12.21 -14.18 14.15
C PRO A 26 -13.64 -13.80 14.60
N TYR A 27 -14.10 -12.58 14.29
CA TYR A 27 -15.40 -12.03 14.71
C TYR A 27 -16.23 -11.51 13.54
N GLU A 28 -15.98 -12.00 12.31
CA GLU A 28 -16.68 -11.55 11.10
C GLU A 28 -18.21 -11.75 11.18
N ASP A 29 -18.65 -12.87 11.78
CA ASP A 29 -20.07 -13.23 11.93
C ASP A 29 -20.69 -12.77 13.27
N ILE A 30 -20.00 -11.91 14.05
CA ILE A 30 -20.45 -11.52 15.38
C ILE A 30 -21.14 -10.16 15.31
N GLU A 31 -22.44 -10.11 15.66
CA GLU A 31 -23.21 -8.86 15.67
C GLU A 31 -22.72 -7.86 16.71
N GLU A 32 -22.30 -8.34 17.90
CA GLU A 32 -21.81 -7.48 19.00
C GLU A 32 -20.31 -7.69 19.25
N ILE A 33 -19.49 -7.08 18.38
CA ILE A 33 -18.01 -7.19 18.39
C ILE A 33 -17.40 -6.66 19.68
N SER A 34 -17.97 -5.59 20.28
CA SER A 34 -17.44 -4.97 21.50
C SER A 34 -17.48 -5.92 22.69
N GLY A 35 -18.62 -6.61 22.90
CA GLY A 35 -18.77 -7.60 23.95
C GLY A 35 -17.87 -8.81 23.77
N TYR A 36 -17.80 -9.31 22.53
CA TYR A 36 -16.90 -10.40 22.19
C TYR A 36 -15.43 -10.06 22.50
N LEU A 37 -14.96 -8.90 22.06
CA LEU A 37 -13.57 -8.46 22.30
C LEU A 37 -13.28 -8.30 23.79
N LYS A 38 -14.21 -7.75 24.58
CA LYS A 38 -14.07 -7.66 26.05
C LYS A 38 -13.93 -9.02 26.70
N GLN A 39 -14.80 -9.95 26.33
CA GLN A 39 -14.74 -11.33 26.83
C GLN A 39 -13.39 -11.98 26.48
N GLN A 40 -12.94 -11.89 25.24
CA GLN A 40 -11.66 -12.44 24.81
C GLN A 40 -10.46 -11.82 25.53
N LEU A 41 -10.48 -10.51 25.81
CA LEU A 41 -9.45 -9.84 26.60
C LEU A 41 -9.40 -10.34 28.04
N GLU A 42 -10.54 -10.60 28.66
CA GLU A 42 -10.62 -11.18 30.02
C GLU A 42 -10.10 -12.62 30.07
N GLU A 43 -10.54 -13.46 29.14
CA GLU A 43 -10.14 -14.86 29.04
C GLU A 43 -8.63 -15.02 28.78
N ARG A 44 -8.05 -14.20 27.90
CA ARG A 44 -6.63 -14.30 27.50
C ARG A 44 -5.68 -13.42 28.30
N ARG A 45 -6.16 -12.69 29.30
CA ARG A 45 -5.35 -11.76 30.08
C ARG A 45 -4.09 -12.40 30.68
N ARG A 46 -4.18 -13.63 31.20
CA ARG A 46 -3.02 -14.35 31.77
C ARG A 46 -1.98 -14.68 30.70
N GLU A 47 -2.43 -15.06 29.51
CA GLU A 47 -1.58 -15.34 28.36
C GLU A 47 -0.86 -14.08 27.88
N GLU A 48 -1.57 -12.96 27.77
CA GLU A 48 -1.00 -11.67 27.37
C GLU A 48 0.09 -11.19 28.34
N ILE A 49 -0.16 -11.31 29.65
CA ILE A 49 0.83 -10.96 30.66
C ILE A 49 2.07 -11.87 30.56
N ALA A 50 1.89 -13.17 30.40
CA ALA A 50 2.99 -14.12 30.27
C ALA A 50 3.83 -13.89 29.00
N ARG A 51 3.18 -13.60 27.88
CA ARG A 51 3.82 -13.32 26.60
C ARG A 51 4.32 -11.88 26.47
N ARG A 52 3.91 -10.97 27.33
CA ARG A 52 4.13 -9.51 27.25
C ARG A 52 3.68 -8.94 25.90
N GLN A 53 2.59 -9.46 25.36
CA GLN A 53 2.09 -9.09 24.03
C GLN A 53 0.56 -9.17 24.04
N ALA A 54 -0.12 -8.18 23.44
CA ALA A 54 -1.55 -8.24 23.20
C ALA A 54 -1.88 -9.39 22.24
N CYS A 55 -2.85 -10.24 22.63
CA CYS A 55 -3.27 -11.43 21.88
C CYS A 55 -4.65 -11.26 21.22
N VAL A 56 -5.38 -10.19 21.57
CA VAL A 56 -6.74 -9.92 21.11
C VAL A 56 -6.83 -8.50 20.56
N GLY A 57 -7.54 -8.34 19.46
CA GLY A 57 -7.84 -7.04 18.83
C GLY A 57 -7.45 -6.97 17.35
N PRO A 58 -7.81 -5.86 16.66
CA PRO A 58 -7.64 -5.70 15.21
C PRO A 58 -6.19 -5.84 14.70
N HIS A 59 -5.20 -5.63 15.55
CA HIS A 59 -3.79 -5.86 15.23
C HIS A 59 -3.42 -7.35 15.07
N ARG A 60 -4.36 -8.26 15.30
CA ARG A 60 -4.25 -9.71 15.09
C ARG A 60 -5.02 -10.18 13.87
N ASP A 61 -5.83 -9.31 13.32
CA ASP A 61 -6.54 -9.59 12.09
C ASP A 61 -5.56 -9.65 10.92
N ASP A 62 -5.95 -10.28 9.84
CA ASP A 62 -5.11 -10.47 8.67
C ASP A 62 -5.82 -10.00 7.40
N ILE A 63 -5.04 -9.77 6.36
CA ILE A 63 -5.53 -9.44 5.03
C ILE A 63 -5.01 -10.50 4.08
N GLU A 64 -5.94 -11.26 3.52
CA GLU A 64 -5.63 -12.27 2.52
C GLU A 64 -5.65 -11.64 1.13
N PHE A 65 -4.55 -11.77 0.40
CA PHE A 65 -4.40 -11.30 -0.97
C PHE A 65 -4.42 -12.49 -1.93
N LYS A 66 -5.29 -12.46 -2.94
CA LYS A 66 -5.35 -13.50 -3.97
C LYS A 66 -5.20 -12.88 -5.37
N ILE A 67 -4.48 -13.56 -6.23
CA ILE A 67 -4.42 -13.32 -7.68
C ILE A 67 -4.96 -14.57 -8.37
N ASN A 68 -5.99 -14.41 -9.17
CA ASN A 68 -6.66 -15.52 -9.87
C ASN A 68 -7.08 -16.66 -8.91
N GLY A 69 -7.51 -16.32 -7.70
CA GLY A 69 -7.91 -17.27 -6.67
C GLY A 69 -6.77 -17.94 -5.89
N LEU A 70 -5.51 -17.67 -6.23
CA LEU A 70 -4.32 -18.20 -5.55
C LEU A 70 -3.77 -17.20 -4.53
N ASP A 71 -3.31 -17.71 -3.39
CA ASP A 71 -2.67 -16.92 -2.31
C ASP A 71 -1.45 -16.17 -2.87
N ALA A 72 -1.53 -14.84 -2.89
CA ALA A 72 -0.48 -14.00 -3.45
C ALA A 72 0.84 -14.05 -2.67
N VAL A 73 0.80 -14.31 -1.36
CA VAL A 73 2.02 -14.44 -0.55
C VAL A 73 2.86 -15.64 -0.99
N LYS A 74 2.21 -16.73 -1.42
CA LYS A 74 2.89 -17.98 -1.80
C LYS A 74 3.18 -18.09 -3.30
N PHE A 75 2.30 -17.55 -4.14
CA PHE A 75 2.29 -17.86 -5.57
C PHE A 75 2.53 -16.64 -6.47
N ALA A 76 2.41 -15.42 -5.95
CA ALA A 76 2.67 -14.23 -6.76
C ALA A 76 4.16 -14.06 -7.08
N SER A 77 4.44 -13.61 -8.29
CA SER A 77 5.78 -13.15 -8.66
C SER A 77 6.21 -11.94 -7.83
N GLN A 78 7.51 -11.66 -7.76
CA GLN A 78 8.01 -10.47 -7.06
C GLN A 78 7.39 -9.18 -7.60
N GLY A 79 7.25 -9.07 -8.93
CA GLY A 79 6.61 -7.91 -9.56
C GLY A 79 5.14 -7.76 -9.14
N GLN A 80 4.37 -8.86 -9.08
CA GLN A 80 2.99 -8.85 -8.60
C GLN A 80 2.89 -8.44 -7.12
N GLN A 81 3.76 -8.99 -6.26
CA GLN A 81 3.79 -8.61 -4.84
C GLN A 81 4.08 -7.12 -4.64
N ARG A 82 5.06 -6.58 -5.37
CA ARG A 82 5.39 -5.13 -5.36
C ARG A 82 4.22 -4.28 -5.84
N THR A 83 3.55 -4.71 -6.89
CA THR A 83 2.35 -4.03 -7.40
C THR A 83 1.24 -3.99 -6.35
N ILE A 84 0.99 -5.08 -5.63
CA ILE A 84 0.01 -5.13 -4.54
C ILE A 84 0.37 -4.11 -3.45
N VAL A 85 1.62 -4.12 -2.98
CA VAL A 85 2.08 -3.20 -1.93
C VAL A 85 1.94 -1.75 -2.37
N LEU A 86 2.30 -1.44 -3.62
CA LEU A 86 2.19 -0.10 -4.16
C LEU A 86 0.73 0.35 -4.27
N SER A 87 -0.16 -0.50 -4.77
CA SER A 87 -1.60 -0.22 -4.84
C SER A 87 -2.20 0.08 -3.46
N LEU A 88 -1.80 -0.68 -2.44
CA LEU A 88 -2.22 -0.43 -1.07
C LEU A 88 -1.72 0.93 -0.56
N LYS A 89 -0.48 1.28 -0.86
CA LYS A 89 0.09 2.58 -0.45
C LYS A 89 -0.60 3.75 -1.13
N LEU A 90 -0.94 3.63 -2.40
CA LEU A 90 -1.72 4.66 -3.09
C LEU A 90 -3.15 4.77 -2.51
N SER A 91 -3.81 3.65 -2.24
CA SER A 91 -5.12 3.66 -1.56
C SER A 91 -5.06 4.29 -0.16
N GLU A 92 -3.95 4.13 0.56
CA GLU A 92 -3.73 4.76 1.86
C GLU A 92 -3.71 6.30 1.76
N LEU A 93 -3.11 6.87 0.69
CA LEU A 93 -3.13 8.31 0.42
C LEU A 93 -4.56 8.85 0.34
N GLU A 94 -5.41 8.19 -0.45
CA GLU A 94 -6.82 8.55 -0.61
C GLU A 94 -7.58 8.52 0.73
N ILE A 95 -7.35 7.49 1.54
CA ILE A 95 -7.98 7.36 2.85
C ILE A 95 -7.53 8.48 3.79
N ILE A 96 -6.23 8.80 3.80
CA ILE A 96 -5.68 9.88 4.63
C ILE A 96 -6.29 11.21 4.20
N LYS A 97 -6.30 11.51 2.89
CA LYS A 97 -6.87 12.73 2.33
C LYS A 97 -8.37 12.85 2.69
N ALA A 98 -9.14 11.78 2.51
CA ALA A 98 -10.57 11.77 2.86
C ALA A 98 -10.83 11.99 4.35
N LYS A 99 -9.96 11.50 5.24
CA LYS A 99 -10.11 11.64 6.70
C LYS A 99 -9.62 12.97 7.25
N THR A 100 -8.52 13.49 6.71
CA THR A 100 -7.85 14.68 7.26
C THR A 100 -8.19 15.97 6.50
N GLY A 101 -8.64 15.85 5.25
CA GLY A 101 -8.83 16.96 4.33
C GLY A 101 -7.53 17.52 3.74
N PHE A 102 -6.38 16.86 3.97
CA PHE A 102 -5.06 17.26 3.48
C PHE A 102 -4.41 16.12 2.73
N SER A 103 -3.78 16.43 1.60
CA SER A 103 -2.93 15.47 0.89
C SER A 103 -1.64 15.22 1.68
N PRO A 104 -1.28 13.96 1.97
CA PRO A 104 -0.03 13.63 2.62
C PRO A 104 1.16 13.83 1.68
N ILE A 105 2.39 13.87 2.22
CA ILE A 105 3.61 13.85 1.40
C ILE A 105 3.91 12.41 1.03
N LEU A 106 4.06 12.14 -0.27
CA LEU A 106 4.42 10.82 -0.79
C LEU A 106 5.94 10.71 -0.94
N LEU A 107 6.52 9.70 -0.33
CA LEU A 107 7.95 9.38 -0.45
C LEU A 107 8.10 8.05 -1.17
N LEU A 108 8.77 8.05 -2.33
CA LEU A 108 9.04 6.88 -3.15
C LEU A 108 10.55 6.66 -3.25
N ASP A 109 11.08 5.71 -2.48
CA ASP A 109 12.51 5.42 -2.41
C ASP A 109 12.85 4.23 -3.31
N ASP A 110 13.51 4.49 -4.45
CA ASP A 110 13.95 3.53 -5.47
C ASP A 110 12.84 2.61 -6.04
N VAL A 111 11.57 3.00 -5.87
CA VAL A 111 10.42 2.14 -6.24
C VAL A 111 10.34 1.95 -7.75
N LEU A 112 10.71 2.95 -8.55
CA LEU A 112 10.55 2.92 -10.00
C LEU A 112 11.51 1.92 -10.67
N ALA A 113 12.72 1.74 -10.15
CA ALA A 113 13.68 0.78 -10.69
C ALA A 113 13.18 -0.68 -10.65
N GLU A 114 12.19 -0.94 -9.80
CA GLU A 114 11.63 -2.27 -9.56
C GLU A 114 10.36 -2.57 -10.36
N LEU A 115 9.85 -1.59 -11.11
CA LEU A 115 8.63 -1.67 -11.92
C LEU A 115 8.96 -1.72 -13.41
N ASP A 116 8.12 -2.39 -14.19
CA ASP A 116 8.13 -2.25 -15.64
C ASP A 116 7.59 -0.88 -16.07
N GLU A 117 7.88 -0.48 -17.31
CA GLU A 117 7.51 0.82 -17.87
C GLU A 117 6.01 1.12 -17.76
N THR A 118 5.15 0.13 -18.00
CA THR A 118 3.69 0.31 -17.91
C THR A 118 3.26 0.67 -16.49
N ARG A 119 3.81 -0.01 -15.49
CA ARG A 119 3.52 0.23 -14.07
C ARG A 119 4.13 1.53 -13.58
N GLN A 120 5.33 1.89 -14.05
CA GLN A 120 5.95 3.19 -13.77
C GLN A 120 5.05 4.34 -14.23
N ASN A 121 4.64 4.31 -15.48
CA ASN A 121 3.78 5.33 -16.08
C ASN A 121 2.43 5.41 -15.38
N TYR A 122 1.87 4.27 -15.00
CA TYR A 122 0.63 4.25 -14.24
C TYR A 122 0.80 4.88 -12.85
N LEU A 123 1.86 4.52 -12.12
CA LEU A 123 2.16 5.10 -10.81
C LEU A 123 2.27 6.62 -10.90
N LEU A 124 3.08 7.13 -11.83
CA LEU A 124 3.30 8.56 -12.00
C LEU A 124 2.01 9.32 -12.35
N LYS A 125 1.16 8.72 -13.19
CA LYS A 125 -0.16 9.29 -13.54
C LYS A 125 -1.19 9.20 -12.42
N SER A 126 -1.01 8.30 -11.47
CA SER A 126 -1.91 8.13 -10.31
C SER A 126 -1.60 9.12 -9.18
N ILE A 127 -0.48 9.82 -9.25
CA ILE A 127 -0.13 10.86 -8.28
C ILE A 127 -0.93 12.12 -8.62
N GLU A 128 -1.76 12.57 -7.71
CA GLU A 128 -2.54 13.78 -7.89
C GLU A 128 -1.67 15.05 -7.82
N ASP A 129 -2.03 16.07 -8.59
CA ASP A 129 -1.28 17.34 -8.69
C ASP A 129 -1.12 18.07 -7.35
N ASP A 130 -2.01 17.84 -6.39
CA ASP A 130 -1.97 18.45 -5.05
C ASP A 130 -1.15 17.64 -4.04
N THR A 131 -0.58 16.51 -4.44
CA THR A 131 0.24 15.66 -3.58
C THR A 131 1.73 15.98 -3.77
N GLN A 132 2.35 16.55 -2.75
CA GLN A 132 3.80 16.74 -2.76
C GLN A 132 4.50 15.38 -2.77
N THR A 133 5.27 15.11 -3.83
CA THR A 133 5.94 13.83 -4.01
C THR A 133 7.45 13.99 -4.07
N ILE A 134 8.17 13.14 -3.37
CA ILE A 134 9.63 13.05 -3.40
C ILE A 134 9.99 11.66 -3.89
N ILE A 135 10.71 11.59 -5.02
CA ILE A 135 11.12 10.32 -5.64
C ILE A 135 12.64 10.26 -5.63
N THR A 136 13.21 9.16 -5.16
CA THR A 136 14.63 8.87 -5.34
C THR A 136 14.83 7.87 -6.48
N SER A 137 15.86 8.08 -7.29
CA SER A 137 16.22 7.19 -8.40
C SER A 137 17.72 7.25 -8.67
N VAL A 138 18.27 6.19 -9.24
CA VAL A 138 19.69 6.12 -9.61
C VAL A 138 19.99 7.05 -10.81
N ASP A 139 19.05 7.15 -11.74
CA ASP A 139 19.13 8.05 -12.91
C ASP A 139 17.74 8.57 -13.31
N THR A 140 17.70 9.42 -14.32
CA THR A 140 16.46 10.00 -14.86
C THR A 140 15.95 9.30 -16.11
N VAL A 141 16.63 8.27 -16.61
CA VAL A 141 16.28 7.57 -17.86
C VAL A 141 14.95 6.84 -17.75
N LEU A 142 14.53 6.50 -16.52
CA LEU A 142 13.25 5.83 -16.22
C LEU A 142 12.03 6.74 -16.37
N PHE A 143 12.21 8.04 -16.56
CA PHE A 143 11.12 9.01 -16.61
C PHE A 143 10.91 9.51 -18.04
N GLU A 144 9.65 9.63 -18.44
CA GLU A 144 9.31 10.29 -19.70
C GLU A 144 9.70 11.79 -19.66
N ASP A 145 10.17 12.34 -20.79
CA ASP A 145 10.54 13.75 -20.91
C ASP A 145 9.40 14.70 -20.52
N GLU A 146 8.17 14.28 -20.70
CA GLU A 146 6.98 15.07 -20.35
C GLU A 146 6.85 15.22 -18.83
N PHE A 147 7.07 14.14 -18.09
CA PHE A 147 7.06 14.16 -16.63
C PHE A 147 8.17 15.04 -16.05
N LEU A 148 9.36 15.00 -16.65
CA LEU A 148 10.52 15.75 -16.14
C LEU A 148 10.37 17.27 -16.30
N LYS A 149 9.43 17.78 -17.10
CA LYS A 149 9.22 19.23 -17.28
C LYS A 149 8.66 19.92 -16.05
N ASP A 150 7.88 19.20 -15.25
CA ASP A 150 7.13 19.76 -14.13
C ASP A 150 7.74 19.40 -12.76
N VAL A 151 8.96 18.82 -12.74
CA VAL A 151 9.63 18.40 -11.51
C VAL A 151 10.94 19.15 -11.27
N ILE A 152 11.32 19.28 -10.00
CA ILE A 152 12.63 19.80 -9.59
C ILE A 152 13.57 18.62 -9.39
N ILE A 153 14.67 18.59 -10.14
CA ILE A 153 15.66 17.51 -10.06
C ILE A 153 16.85 17.98 -9.22
N TYR A 154 17.14 17.20 -8.18
CA TYR A 154 18.35 17.39 -7.35
C TYR A 154 19.32 16.23 -7.60
N LYS A 155 20.50 16.52 -8.12
CA LYS A 155 21.57 15.54 -8.25
C LYS A 155 22.35 15.45 -6.95
N ILE A 156 22.51 14.23 -6.41
CA ILE A 156 23.24 13.99 -5.17
C ILE A 156 24.59 13.33 -5.50
N GLU A 157 25.68 13.96 -5.13
CA GLU A 157 27.04 13.43 -5.27
C GLU A 157 27.78 13.48 -3.92
N ALA A 158 28.31 12.35 -3.48
CA ALA A 158 29.03 12.21 -2.20
C ALA A 158 28.24 12.77 -1.00
N GLY A 159 26.91 12.58 -0.97
CA GLY A 159 26.03 13.04 0.11
C GLY A 159 25.71 14.54 0.10
N ARG A 160 25.97 15.24 -1.00
CA ARG A 160 25.69 16.69 -1.19
C ARG A 160 24.89 16.89 -2.46
N ILE A 161 24.07 17.94 -2.47
CA ILE A 161 23.43 18.39 -3.71
C ILE A 161 24.53 18.95 -4.61
N ALA A 162 24.65 18.38 -5.82
CA ALA A 162 25.53 18.89 -6.85
C ALA A 162 24.93 20.17 -7.47
N GLU A 163 25.75 21.18 -7.73
CA GLU A 163 25.36 22.41 -8.42
C GLU A 163 25.23 22.18 -9.94
#